data_026e62d4d28e72e062fdfcd24c64a152
#
_entry.id   026e62d4d28e72e062fdfcd24c64a152
#
_cell.length_a   1.000
_cell.length_b   1.000
_cell.length_c   1.000
_cell.angle_alpha   90.00
_cell.angle_beta   90.00
_cell.angle_gamma   90.00
#
_symmetry.space_group_name_H-M   'P 1'
#
loop_
_entity.id
_entity.type
_entity.pdbx_description
1 polymer ?
#
loop_
_entity_poly.entity_id
_entity_poly.type
_entity_poly.pdbx_seq_one_letter_code
_entity_poly.pdbx_strand_id
1 'polypeptide(L)'
;MPVVFIIAPDSTLRTALRAELRESGIDARGMDSPTDVAYARASAQIPNVVVVEATPELLDDIRIQSLLRRVPAILIASRTVPVPLPPTAAVLYRPVRIADIVASVNDLLARNPAT
;
A
#
# COMPACT_ATOMS: atom_id res chain seq x y z
N MET A 1 -3.98 -17.30 0.70
CA MET A 1 -3.19 -16.30 1.43
C MET A 1 -3.29 -14.95 0.72
N PRO A 2 -3.78 -13.91 1.39
CA PRO A 2 -3.88 -12.59 0.74
C PRO A 2 -2.49 -12.02 0.48
N VAL A 3 -2.40 -11.24 -0.59
CA VAL A 3 -1.18 -10.55 -1.01
C VAL A 3 -1.38 -9.05 -0.80
N VAL A 4 -0.43 -8.40 -0.15
CA VAL A 4 -0.43 -6.95 0.08
C VAL A 4 0.88 -6.37 -0.44
N PHE A 5 0.79 -5.34 -1.28
CA PHE A 5 1.95 -4.59 -1.73
C PHE A 5 2.12 -3.37 -0.84
N ILE A 6 3.33 -3.13 -0.39
CA ILE A 6 3.71 -1.95 0.40
C ILE A 6 4.65 -1.13 -0.46
N ILE A 7 4.16 -0.03 -1.00
CA ILE A 7 4.92 0.83 -1.90
C ILE A 7 5.31 2.08 -1.12
N ALA A 8 6.54 2.08 -0.60
CA ALA A 8 7.00 3.12 0.30
C ALA A 8 8.51 3.34 0.16
N PRO A 9 8.95 4.54 -0.22
CA PRO A 9 10.36 4.90 -0.19
C PRO A 9 10.96 4.86 1.22
N ASP A 10 10.16 5.15 2.25
CA ASP A 10 10.59 5.07 3.64
C ASP A 10 10.85 3.61 4.03
N SER A 11 12.11 3.24 4.10
CA SER A 11 12.51 1.86 4.38
C SER A 11 12.13 1.39 5.78
N THR A 12 12.11 2.29 6.75
CA THR A 12 11.71 1.95 8.13
C THR A 12 10.24 1.56 8.17
N LEU A 13 9.39 2.37 7.57
CA LEU A 13 7.96 2.08 7.46
C LEU A 13 7.73 0.78 6.71
N ARG A 14 8.36 0.62 5.55
CA ARG A 14 8.19 -0.55 4.69
C ARG A 14 8.58 -1.84 5.39
N THR A 15 9.73 -1.85 6.05
CA THR A 15 10.25 -3.03 6.73
C THR A 15 9.39 -3.40 7.94
N ALA A 16 9.02 -2.42 8.75
CA ALA A 16 8.21 -2.68 9.95
C ALA A 16 6.82 -3.18 9.58
N LEU A 17 6.18 -2.56 8.60
CA LEU A 17 4.85 -2.97 8.17
C LEU A 17 4.85 -4.37 7.54
N ARG A 18 5.86 -4.65 6.72
CA ARG A 18 6.01 -5.97 6.11
C ARG A 18 6.12 -7.06 7.16
N ALA A 19 6.92 -6.84 8.19
CA ALA A 19 7.11 -7.82 9.26
C ALA A 19 5.80 -8.09 10.00
N GLU A 20 5.07 -7.05 10.37
CA GLU A 20 3.80 -7.21 11.09
C GLU A 20 2.74 -7.92 10.25
N LEU A 21 2.62 -7.58 8.98
CA LEU A 21 1.66 -8.23 8.09
C LEU A 21 2.00 -9.71 7.89
N ARG A 22 3.27 -10.05 7.77
CA ARG A 22 3.70 -11.45 7.62
C ARG A 22 3.42 -12.27 8.87
N GLU A 23 3.57 -11.68 10.04
CA GLU A 23 3.19 -12.35 11.30
C GLU A 23 1.70 -12.68 11.34
N SER A 24 0.88 -11.89 10.64
CA SER A 24 -0.57 -12.13 10.55
C SER A 24 -0.95 -13.11 9.43
N GLY A 25 0.02 -13.74 8.78
CA GLY A 25 -0.25 -14.71 7.73
C GLY A 25 -0.52 -14.09 6.36
N ILE A 26 -0.11 -12.84 6.14
CA ILE A 26 -0.30 -12.13 4.88
C ILE A 26 1.01 -12.19 4.08
N ASP A 27 0.91 -12.45 2.77
CA ASP A 27 2.06 -12.34 1.87
C ASP A 27 2.29 -10.87 1.55
N ALA A 28 3.08 -10.21 2.40
CA ALA A 28 3.39 -8.79 2.27
C ALA A 28 4.69 -8.60 1.50
N ARG A 29 4.66 -7.77 0.46
CA ARG A 29 5.80 -7.49 -0.40
C ARG A 29 6.10 -6.00 -0.40
N GLY A 30 7.32 -5.64 0.00
CA GLY A 30 7.78 -4.25 0.04
C GLY A 30 8.40 -3.83 -1.27
N MET A 31 8.10 -2.61 -1.70
CA MET A 31 8.63 -2.00 -2.92
C MET A 31 8.95 -0.54 -2.65
N ASP A 32 10.05 -0.05 -3.19
CA ASP A 32 10.45 1.33 -2.98
C ASP A 32 10.20 2.22 -4.20
N SER A 33 9.84 1.64 -5.33
CA SER A 33 9.70 2.39 -6.57
C SER A 33 8.61 1.83 -7.49
N PRO A 34 8.10 2.65 -8.44
CA PRO A 34 7.17 2.15 -9.45
C PRO A 34 7.77 1.05 -10.35
N THR A 35 9.08 1.03 -10.54
CA THR A 35 9.75 -0.02 -11.32
C THR A 35 9.58 -1.38 -10.66
N ASP A 36 9.72 -1.46 -9.35
CA ASP A 36 9.51 -2.70 -8.59
C ASP A 36 8.06 -3.18 -8.70
N VAL A 37 7.11 -2.24 -8.72
CA VAL A 37 5.70 -2.57 -8.91
C VAL A 37 5.48 -3.21 -10.28
N ALA A 38 6.09 -2.67 -11.33
CA ALA A 38 5.99 -3.22 -12.67
C ALA A 38 6.54 -4.64 -12.73
N TYR A 39 7.66 -4.89 -12.05
CA TYR A 39 8.25 -6.24 -11.96
C TYR A 39 7.31 -7.23 -11.27
N ALA A 40 6.74 -6.84 -10.16
CA ALA A 40 5.83 -7.70 -9.41
C ALA A 40 4.59 -8.04 -10.25
N ARG A 41 4.07 -7.07 -11.00
CA ARG A 41 2.89 -7.28 -11.86
C ARG A 41 3.21 -8.12 -13.09
N ALA A 42 4.43 -8.01 -13.62
CA ALA A 42 4.86 -8.84 -14.74
C ALA A 42 4.87 -10.33 -14.38
N SER A 43 5.00 -10.65 -13.10
CA SER A 43 4.90 -12.02 -12.59
C SER A 43 3.45 -12.45 -12.32
N ALA A 44 2.47 -11.75 -12.87
CA ALA A 44 1.04 -11.99 -12.71
C ALA A 44 0.55 -11.88 -11.25
N GLN A 45 1.28 -11.15 -10.41
CA GLN A 45 0.89 -10.93 -9.02
C GLN A 45 -0.03 -9.71 -8.94
N ILE A 46 -1.28 -9.94 -8.58
CA ILE A 46 -2.25 -8.88 -8.31
C ILE A 46 -2.50 -8.85 -6.81
N PRO A 47 -2.18 -7.76 -6.12
CA PRO A 47 -2.42 -7.71 -4.68
C PRO A 47 -3.90 -7.58 -4.35
N ASN A 48 -4.28 -8.03 -3.17
CA ASN A 48 -5.64 -7.86 -2.65
C ASN A 48 -5.82 -6.45 -2.07
N VAL A 49 -4.75 -5.87 -1.53
CA VAL A 49 -4.70 -4.52 -0.97
C VAL A 49 -3.32 -3.94 -1.26
N VAL A 50 -3.26 -2.63 -1.47
CA VAL A 50 -2.00 -1.91 -1.61
C VAL A 50 -1.93 -0.80 -0.57
N VAL A 51 -0.75 -0.65 0.05
CA VAL A 51 -0.43 0.46 0.95
C VAL A 51 0.59 1.32 0.22
N VAL A 52 0.30 2.61 0.04
CA VAL A 52 1.15 3.52 -0.71
C VAL A 52 1.49 4.73 0.15
N GLU A 53 2.78 5.03 0.26
CA GLU A 53 3.22 6.30 0.81
C GLU A 53 2.90 7.40 -0.20
N ALA A 54 2.07 8.37 0.20
CA ALA A 54 1.53 9.37 -0.72
C ALA A 54 2.55 10.49 -0.98
N THR A 55 3.58 10.18 -1.75
CA THR A 55 4.53 11.17 -2.24
C THR A 55 4.09 11.68 -3.62
N PRO A 56 4.44 12.92 -4.00
CA PRO A 56 4.11 13.42 -5.34
C PRO A 56 4.62 12.50 -6.44
N GLU A 57 5.84 11.98 -6.29
CA GLU A 57 6.48 11.14 -7.30
C GLU A 57 5.69 9.85 -7.53
N LEU A 58 5.23 9.22 -6.45
CA LEU A 58 4.46 7.98 -6.57
C LEU A 58 3.07 8.25 -7.12
N LEU A 59 2.40 9.29 -6.65
CA LEU A 59 1.02 9.57 -7.07
C LEU A 59 0.94 10.08 -8.51
N ASP A 60 2.02 10.66 -9.03
CA ASP A 60 2.10 11.10 -10.42
C ASP A 60 2.47 9.96 -11.39
N ASP A 61 2.92 8.83 -10.88
CA ASP A 61 3.34 7.71 -11.73
C ASP A 61 2.13 6.96 -12.26
N ILE A 62 2.09 6.76 -13.57
CA ILE A 62 0.95 6.11 -14.25
C ILE A 62 0.76 4.65 -13.82
N ARG A 63 1.84 3.96 -13.44
CA ARG A 63 1.76 2.57 -12.98
C ARG A 63 1.10 2.50 -11.62
N ILE A 64 1.41 3.45 -10.74
CA ILE A 64 0.76 3.56 -9.44
C ILE A 64 -0.70 3.95 -9.61
N GLN A 65 -1.00 4.93 -10.45
CA GLN A 65 -2.38 5.35 -10.71
C GLN A 65 -3.22 4.19 -11.24
N SER A 66 -2.67 3.38 -12.14
CA SER A 66 -3.36 2.21 -12.67
C SER A 66 -3.67 1.20 -11.57
N LEU A 67 -2.72 0.97 -10.67
CA LEU A 67 -2.90 0.04 -9.56
C LEU A 67 -3.99 0.56 -8.59
N LEU A 68 -3.97 1.84 -8.27
CA LEU A 68 -4.95 2.46 -7.36
C LEU A 68 -6.39 2.40 -7.90
N ARG A 69 -6.56 2.34 -9.22
CA ARG A 69 -7.89 2.20 -9.82
C ARG A 69 -8.44 0.78 -9.73
N ARG A 70 -7.58 -0.22 -9.53
CA ARG A 70 -7.97 -1.64 -9.61
C ARG A 70 -7.99 -2.35 -8.27
N VAL A 71 -7.26 -1.83 -7.29
CA VAL A 71 -7.01 -2.51 -6.02
C VAL A 71 -7.38 -1.58 -4.87
N PRO A 72 -8.08 -2.09 -3.85
CA PRO A 72 -8.31 -1.30 -2.64
C PRO A 72 -7.00 -0.80 -2.05
N ALA A 73 -6.94 0.47 -1.70
CA ALA A 73 -5.70 1.13 -1.31
C ALA A 73 -5.82 1.86 0.01
N ILE A 74 -4.70 1.87 0.73
CA ILE A 74 -4.49 2.73 1.90
C ILE A 74 -3.36 3.68 1.54
N LEU A 75 -3.62 4.99 1.64
CA LEU A 75 -2.61 6.01 1.42
C LEU A 75 -2.09 6.50 2.76
N ILE A 76 -0.78 6.59 2.90
CA ILE A 76 -0.13 7.18 4.07
C ILE A 76 0.31 8.58 3.66
N ALA A 77 -0.38 9.59 4.15
CA ALA A 77 -0.21 10.97 3.73
C ALA A 77 0.41 11.83 4.83
N SER A 78 0.98 12.97 4.44
CA SER A 78 1.47 13.99 5.35
C SER A 78 0.52 15.18 5.36
N ARG A 79 0.22 15.72 6.55
CA ARG A 79 -0.57 16.93 6.67
C ARG A 79 0.23 18.19 6.34
N THR A 80 1.56 18.08 6.40
CA THR A 80 2.46 19.22 6.17
C THR A 80 2.85 19.37 4.70
N VAL A 81 2.67 18.33 3.91
CA VAL A 81 2.94 18.34 2.47
C VAL A 81 1.65 17.94 1.76
N PRO A 82 0.76 18.90 1.49
CA PRO A 82 -0.50 18.58 0.84
C PRO A 82 -0.26 18.11 -0.59
N VAL A 83 -0.83 16.96 -0.92
CA VAL A 83 -0.79 16.37 -2.25
C VAL A 83 -2.23 16.05 -2.63
N PRO A 84 -2.66 16.33 -3.87
CA PRO A 84 -3.98 15.88 -4.30
C PRO A 84 -4.07 14.37 -4.20
N LEU A 85 -5.04 13.88 -3.44
CA LEU A 85 -5.21 12.44 -3.21
C LEU A 85 -6.28 11.89 -4.14
N PRO A 86 -6.01 10.74 -4.80
CA PRO A 86 -7.04 10.08 -5.60
C PRO A 86 -8.12 9.48 -4.70
N PRO A 87 -9.33 9.24 -5.22
CA PRO A 87 -10.33 8.47 -4.50
C PRO A 87 -9.75 7.10 -4.15
N THR A 88 -9.85 6.72 -2.86
CA THR A 88 -9.28 5.46 -2.39
C THR A 88 -10.07 4.98 -1.16
N ALA A 89 -9.77 3.75 -0.73
CA ALA A 89 -10.50 3.13 0.37
C ALA A 89 -10.22 3.78 1.72
N ALA A 90 -8.98 4.22 1.95
CA ALA A 90 -8.60 4.82 3.23
C ALA A 90 -7.41 5.75 3.07
N VAL A 91 -7.37 6.80 3.89
CA VAL A 91 -6.21 7.69 4.00
C VAL A 91 -5.84 7.78 5.47
N LEU A 92 -4.60 7.49 5.79
CA LEU A 92 -4.04 7.66 7.13
C LEU A 92 -2.98 8.74 7.10
N TYR A 93 -2.98 9.62 8.09
CA TYR A 93 -2.07 10.75 8.13
C TYR A 93 -0.96 10.53 9.15
N ARG A 94 0.25 10.91 8.79
CA ARG A 94 1.38 10.89 9.71
C ARG A 94 1.17 11.92 10.85
N PRO A 95 1.60 11.59 12.09
CA PRO A 95 2.24 10.35 12.50
C PRO A 95 1.23 9.19 12.58
N VAL A 96 1.59 8.04 12.04
CA VAL A 96 0.74 6.87 12.01
C VAL A 96 1.49 5.69 12.63
N ARG A 97 0.77 4.87 13.38
CA ARG A 97 1.33 3.66 13.99
C ARG A 97 1.22 2.49 13.01
N ILE A 98 2.19 1.60 13.03
CA ILE A 98 2.14 0.38 12.22
C ILE A 98 0.88 -0.41 12.53
N ALA A 99 0.49 -0.51 13.80
CA ALA A 99 -0.73 -1.19 14.21
C ALA A 99 -2.00 -0.62 13.54
N ASP A 100 -2.06 0.69 13.33
CA ASP A 100 -3.20 1.34 12.68
C ASP A 100 -3.25 0.99 11.19
N ILE A 101 -2.10 0.90 10.55
CA ILE A 101 -2.03 0.48 9.14
C ILE A 101 -2.45 -0.99 9.01
N VAL A 102 -1.97 -1.85 9.89
CA VAL A 102 -2.34 -3.27 9.91
C VAL A 102 -3.85 -3.43 10.10
N ALA A 103 -4.44 -2.67 11.02
CA ALA A 103 -5.88 -2.69 11.23
C ALA A 103 -6.66 -2.28 9.98
N SER A 104 -6.21 -1.24 9.28
CA SER A 104 -6.82 -0.81 8.01
C SER A 104 -6.69 -1.88 6.93
N VAL A 105 -5.54 -2.53 6.82
CA VAL A 105 -5.34 -3.63 5.87
C VAL A 105 -6.32 -4.76 6.15
N ASN A 106 -6.41 -5.20 7.40
CA ASN A 106 -7.31 -6.28 7.79
C ASN A 106 -8.77 -5.92 7.53
N ASP A 107 -9.15 -4.67 7.77
CA ASP A 107 -10.51 -4.20 7.50
C ASP A 107 -10.83 -4.26 6.00
N LEU A 108 -9.93 -3.83 5.15
CA LEU A 108 -10.10 -3.91 3.69
C LEU A 108 -10.12 -5.35 3.20
N LEU A 109 -9.29 -6.23 3.73
CA LEU A 109 -9.29 -7.64 3.37
C LEU A 109 -10.61 -8.32 3.75
N ALA A 110 -11.20 -7.94 4.89
CA ALA A 110 -12.49 -8.46 5.31
C ALA A 110 -13.64 -8.00 4.41
N ARG A 111 -13.58 -6.75 3.91
CA ARG A 111 -14.60 -6.21 3.01
C ARG A 111 -14.45 -6.70 1.58
N ASN A 112 -13.25 -7.04 1.17
CA ASN A 112 -12.91 -7.45 -0.19
C ASN A 112 -12.24 -8.82 -0.15
N PRO A 113 -12.98 -9.88 0.23
CA PRO A 113 -12.37 -11.20 0.35
C PRO A 113 -11.81 -11.66 -0.99
N ALA A 114 -10.65 -12.31 -0.94
CA ALA A 114 -10.06 -12.92 -2.12
C ALA A 114 -10.95 -14.08 -2.58
N THR A 115 -11.34 -14.03 -3.82
CA THR A 115 -12.14 -15.09 -4.45
C THR A 115 -11.25 -16.00 -5.28
#